data_44d7d7680981ec2bc0b43b8e21fad962
#
_entry.id   44d7d7680981ec2bc0b43b8e21fad962
#
_cell.length_a   1.000
_cell.length_b   1.000
_cell.length_c   1.000
_cell.angle_alpha   90.00
_cell.angle_beta   90.00
_cell.angle_gamma   90.00
#
_symmetry.space_group_name_H-M   'P 1'
#
loop_
_entity.id
_entity.type
_entity.pdbx_description
1 polymer ?
#
loop_
_entity_poly.entity_id
_entity_poly.type
_entity_poly.pdbx_seq_one_letter_code
_entity_poly.pdbx_strand_id
1 'polypeptide(L)'
;MNIFDFFKQPDINKGLKEYAETENAVLLDVRTPQEYGEGHIPESINVPLQTIDKVTSIAENKDTALFVYCYSGARSRQATAMLQHMGYTNVQNIGGIAAYQGKVESI
;
A
#
# COMPACT_ATOMS: atom_id res chain seq x y z
N MET A 1 17.46 6.03 18.58
CA MET A 1 16.94 5.02 17.65
C MET A 1 17.82 3.77 17.73
N ASN A 2 17.18 2.61 17.88
CA ASN A 2 17.85 1.32 17.88
C ASN A 2 18.26 0.96 16.45
N ILE A 3 19.47 0.44 16.25
CA ILE A 3 19.96 0.04 14.92
C ILE A 3 19.03 -1.02 14.28
N PHE A 4 18.39 -1.86 15.08
CA PHE A 4 17.45 -2.88 14.58
C PHE A 4 16.19 -2.29 13.96
N ASP A 5 15.84 -1.06 14.31
CA ASP A 5 14.64 -0.40 13.74
C ASP A 5 14.81 -0.10 12.25
N PHE A 6 16.05 0.03 11.76
CA PHE A 6 16.33 0.24 10.35
C PHE A 6 15.94 -0.96 9.49
N PHE A 7 15.98 -2.17 10.06
CA PHE A 7 15.73 -3.40 9.31
C PHE A 7 14.33 -3.96 9.57
N LYS A 8 13.56 -3.26 10.39
CA LYS A 8 12.23 -3.69 10.73
C LYS A 8 11.30 -3.46 9.56
N GLN A 9 10.61 -4.52 9.12
CA GLN A 9 9.58 -4.38 8.09
C GLN A 9 8.35 -3.71 8.69
N PRO A 10 7.63 -2.90 7.92
CA PRO A 10 6.35 -2.37 8.36
C PRO A 10 5.40 -3.52 8.69
N ASP A 11 4.60 -3.33 9.74
CA ASP A 11 3.58 -4.29 10.15
C ASP A 11 2.28 -3.94 9.42
N ILE A 12 1.89 -4.77 8.45
CA ILE A 12 0.70 -4.52 7.64
C ILE A 12 -0.58 -4.46 8.49
N ASN A 13 -0.64 -5.27 9.56
CA ASN A 13 -1.84 -5.29 10.40
C ASN A 13 -2.00 -3.96 11.15
N LYS A 14 -0.91 -3.38 11.61
CA LYS A 14 -0.91 -2.06 12.23
C LYS A 14 -1.26 -0.99 11.20
N GLY A 15 -0.68 -1.07 10.00
CA GLY A 15 -0.96 -0.12 8.92
C GLY A 15 -2.42 -0.12 8.51
N LEU A 16 -3.04 -1.30 8.46
CA LEU A 16 -4.46 -1.42 8.13
C LEU A 16 -5.35 -0.83 9.22
N LYS A 17 -4.94 -0.93 10.47
CA LYS A 17 -5.67 -0.28 11.57
C LYS A 17 -5.64 1.24 11.40
N GLU A 18 -4.48 1.78 11.08
CA GLU A 18 -4.34 3.21 10.82
C GLU A 18 -5.16 3.64 9.61
N TYR A 19 -5.15 2.82 8.55
CA TYR A 19 -5.98 3.06 7.36
C TYR A 19 -7.46 3.19 7.74
N ALA A 20 -7.95 2.24 8.54
CA ALA A 20 -9.36 2.23 8.95
C ALA A 20 -9.74 3.46 9.78
N GLU A 21 -8.79 4.07 10.46
CA GLU A 21 -9.01 5.26 11.29
C GLU A 21 -8.79 6.58 10.52
N THR A 22 -8.39 6.51 9.25
CA THR A 22 -8.05 7.69 8.46
C THR A 22 -9.16 7.99 7.46
N GLU A 23 -9.76 9.18 7.55
CA GLU A 23 -10.81 9.60 6.63
C GLU A 23 -10.30 9.73 5.19
N ASN A 24 -11.10 9.26 4.25
CA ASN A 24 -10.85 9.39 2.82
C ASN A 24 -9.53 8.78 2.36
N ALA A 25 -8.98 7.85 3.14
CA ALA A 25 -7.75 7.15 2.79
C ALA A 25 -7.99 6.16 1.66
N VAL A 26 -6.95 5.92 0.88
CA VAL A 26 -6.96 4.95 -0.22
C VAL A 26 -5.96 3.84 0.10
N LEU A 27 -6.40 2.60 -0.06
CA LEU A 27 -5.56 1.41 0.15
C LEU A 27 -5.16 0.87 -1.23
N LEU A 28 -3.85 0.86 -1.51
CA LEU A 28 -3.32 0.48 -2.81
C LEU A 28 -2.58 -0.85 -2.73
N ASP A 29 -2.96 -1.78 -3.60
CA ASP A 29 -2.25 -3.03 -3.84
C ASP A 29 -1.42 -2.86 -5.10
N VAL A 30 -0.09 -2.85 -4.96
CA VAL A 30 0.80 -2.60 -6.11
C VAL A 30 1.38 -3.88 -6.70
N ARG A 31 0.77 -5.02 -6.39
CA ARG A 31 1.12 -6.31 -6.97
C ARG A 31 0.55 -6.42 -8.38
N THR A 32 0.83 -7.54 -9.04
CA THR A 32 0.27 -7.80 -10.37
C THR A 32 -1.24 -8.00 -10.29
N PRO A 33 -1.96 -7.80 -11.42
CA PRO A 33 -3.40 -8.09 -11.45
C PRO A 33 -3.72 -9.54 -11.12
N GLN A 34 -2.86 -10.48 -11.53
CA GLN A 34 -3.05 -11.89 -11.24
C GLN A 34 -2.98 -12.15 -9.73
N GLU A 35 -1.95 -11.63 -9.08
CA GLU A 35 -1.82 -11.76 -7.61
C GLU A 35 -3.05 -11.18 -6.91
N TYR A 36 -3.48 -10.01 -7.34
CA TYR A 36 -4.65 -9.34 -6.77
C TYR A 36 -5.91 -10.20 -6.92
N GLY A 37 -6.11 -10.76 -8.11
CA GLY A 37 -7.28 -11.60 -8.37
C GLY A 37 -7.32 -12.87 -7.53
N GLU A 38 -6.16 -13.42 -7.18
CA GLU A 38 -6.06 -14.64 -6.39
C GLU A 38 -6.34 -14.40 -4.90
N GLY A 39 -6.17 -13.17 -4.43
CA GLY A 39 -6.47 -12.79 -3.06
C GLY A 39 -5.92 -11.42 -2.74
N HIS A 40 -6.77 -10.53 -2.25
CA HIS A 40 -6.36 -9.17 -1.88
C HIS A 40 -7.09 -8.72 -0.61
N ILE A 41 -6.57 -7.70 0.01
CA ILE A 41 -7.19 -7.13 1.21
C ILE A 41 -8.46 -6.39 0.80
N PRO A 42 -9.59 -6.59 1.50
CA PRO A 42 -10.83 -5.89 1.19
C PRO A 42 -10.61 -4.37 1.12
N GLU A 43 -11.32 -3.72 0.21
CA GLU A 43 -11.27 -2.28 -0.07
C GLU A 43 -10.03 -1.83 -0.84
N SER A 44 -9.03 -2.70 -1.03
CA SER A 44 -7.83 -2.29 -1.77
C SER A 44 -8.12 -2.14 -3.27
N ILE A 45 -7.40 -1.21 -3.88
CA ILE A 45 -7.46 -0.94 -5.31
C ILE A 45 -6.14 -1.39 -5.92
N ASN A 46 -6.21 -2.22 -6.94
CA ASN A 46 -5.00 -2.72 -7.60
C ASN A 46 -4.46 -1.68 -8.58
N VAL A 47 -3.28 -1.17 -8.30
CA VAL A 47 -2.52 -0.34 -9.23
C VAL A 47 -1.10 -0.93 -9.26
N PRO A 48 -0.81 -1.81 -10.23
CA PRO A 48 0.51 -2.44 -10.29
C PRO A 48 1.64 -1.43 -10.33
N LEU A 49 2.77 -1.79 -9.73
CA LEU A 49 3.94 -0.91 -9.63
C LEU A 49 4.32 -0.28 -10.97
N GLN A 50 4.26 -1.07 -12.06
CA GLN A 50 4.68 -0.62 -13.38
C GLN A 50 3.77 0.48 -13.96
N THR A 51 2.57 0.62 -13.42
CA THR A 51 1.59 1.62 -13.87
C THR A 51 1.15 2.53 -12.72
N ILE A 52 2.06 2.80 -11.80
CA ILE A 52 1.75 3.56 -10.57
C ILE A 52 1.22 4.98 -10.87
N ASP A 53 1.55 5.54 -12.03
CA ASP A 53 1.05 6.84 -12.46
C ASP A 53 -0.48 6.88 -12.54
N LYS A 54 -1.14 5.72 -12.69
CA LYS A 54 -2.60 5.64 -12.73
C LYS A 54 -3.26 6.05 -11.41
N VAL A 55 -2.49 6.13 -10.33
CA VAL A 55 -3.01 6.62 -9.05
C VAL A 55 -3.56 8.04 -9.18
N THR A 56 -3.06 8.83 -10.13
CA THR A 56 -3.54 10.22 -10.31
C THR A 56 -5.03 10.29 -10.67
N SER A 57 -5.58 9.25 -11.30
CA SER A 57 -7.02 9.21 -11.60
C SER A 57 -7.86 8.70 -10.44
N ILE A 58 -7.23 8.07 -9.45
CA ILE A 58 -7.90 7.52 -8.27
C ILE A 58 -7.86 8.53 -7.13
N ALA A 59 -6.73 9.21 -6.96
CA ALA A 59 -6.50 10.19 -5.90
C ALA A 59 -5.94 11.46 -6.53
N GLU A 60 -6.81 12.32 -7.00
CA GLU A 60 -6.40 13.57 -7.64
C GLU A 60 -5.73 14.54 -6.67
N ASN A 61 -6.20 14.54 -5.42
CA ASN A 61 -5.62 15.40 -4.38
C ASN A 61 -4.31 14.76 -3.89
N LYS A 62 -3.23 15.51 -4.00
CA LYS A 62 -1.89 15.02 -3.62
C LYS A 62 -1.70 14.86 -2.12
N ASP A 63 -2.61 15.38 -1.30
CA ASP A 63 -2.60 15.20 0.15
C ASP A 63 -3.41 13.98 0.60
N THR A 64 -4.03 13.27 -0.33
CA THR A 64 -4.78 12.04 0.00
C THR A 64 -3.86 11.06 0.72
N ALA A 65 -4.35 10.50 1.84
CA ALA A 65 -3.60 9.48 2.55
C ALA A 65 -3.61 8.18 1.75
N LEU A 66 -2.43 7.75 1.32
CA LEU A 66 -2.25 6.52 0.54
C LEU A 66 -1.54 5.49 1.39
N PHE A 67 -2.18 4.34 1.58
CA PHE A 67 -1.61 3.19 2.29
C PHE A 67 -1.29 2.14 1.24
N VAL A 68 -0.02 1.76 1.11
CA VAL A 68 0.47 0.96 -0.01
C VAL A 68 1.03 -0.36 0.48
N TYR A 69 0.61 -1.47 -0.13
CA TYR A 69 1.16 -2.78 0.21
C TYR A 69 1.45 -3.60 -1.05
N CYS A 70 2.30 -4.62 -0.89
CA CYS A 70 2.54 -5.62 -1.92
C CYS A 70 2.57 -7.01 -1.25
N TYR A 71 3.37 -7.95 -1.76
CA TYR A 71 3.45 -9.27 -1.11
C TYR A 71 4.32 -9.23 0.14
N SER A 72 5.55 -8.72 0.04
CA SER A 72 6.54 -8.71 1.13
C SER A 72 6.98 -7.32 1.58
N GLY A 73 6.53 -6.26 0.93
CA GLY A 73 6.89 -4.87 1.27
C GLY A 73 7.93 -4.23 0.35
N ALA A 74 8.59 -5.00 -0.52
CA ALA A 74 9.66 -4.47 -1.37
C ALA A 74 9.12 -3.59 -2.50
N ARG A 75 8.13 -4.09 -3.25
CA ARG A 75 7.50 -3.32 -4.33
C ARG A 75 6.74 -2.11 -3.78
N SER A 76 6.08 -2.27 -2.63
CA SER A 76 5.34 -1.17 -2.01
C SER A 76 6.27 -0.08 -1.50
N ARG A 77 7.49 -0.42 -1.05
CA ARG A 77 8.49 0.58 -0.70
C ARG A 77 8.91 1.38 -1.92
N GLN A 78 9.13 0.70 -3.03
CA GLN A 78 9.48 1.34 -4.30
C GLN A 78 8.33 2.23 -4.79
N ALA A 79 7.09 1.72 -4.73
CA ALA A 79 5.91 2.48 -5.12
C ALA A 79 5.75 3.74 -4.26
N THR A 80 6.00 3.62 -2.96
CA THR A 80 5.91 4.76 -2.04
C THR A 80 6.88 5.87 -2.46
N ALA A 81 8.12 5.51 -2.78
CA ALA A 81 9.11 6.48 -3.24
C ALA A 81 8.67 7.16 -4.55
N MET A 82 8.12 6.37 -5.48
CA MET A 82 7.64 6.90 -6.75
C MET A 82 6.46 7.85 -6.55
N LEU A 83 5.52 7.51 -5.69
CA LEU A 83 4.37 8.37 -5.39
C LEU A 83 4.80 9.68 -4.75
N GLN A 84 5.76 9.62 -3.84
CA GLN A 84 6.31 10.84 -3.23
C GLN A 84 6.97 11.72 -4.29
N HIS A 85 7.69 11.12 -5.21
CA HIS A 85 8.30 11.85 -6.32
C HIS A 85 7.25 12.50 -7.23
N MET A 86 6.08 11.88 -7.35
CA MET A 86 4.94 12.42 -8.11
C MET A 86 4.21 13.56 -7.39
N GLY A 87 4.60 13.87 -6.15
CA GLY A 87 4.03 14.97 -5.38
C GLY A 87 3.06 14.57 -4.28
N TYR A 88 2.84 13.27 -4.07
CA TYR A 88 1.98 12.83 -2.96
C TYR A 88 2.70 13.05 -1.63
N THR A 89 2.02 13.70 -0.70
CA THR A 89 2.63 14.14 0.57
C THR A 89 2.31 13.21 1.74
N ASN A 90 1.39 12.27 1.56
CA ASN A 90 0.90 11.45 2.67
C ASN A 90 0.84 9.98 2.24
N VAL A 91 2.01 9.39 2.01
CA VAL A 91 2.13 8.02 1.51
C VAL A 91 2.84 7.17 2.56
N GLN A 92 2.26 6.01 2.85
CA GLN A 92 2.82 5.07 3.82
C GLN A 92 2.90 3.68 3.23
N ASN A 93 4.10 3.10 3.25
CA ASN A 93 4.28 1.68 2.96
C ASN A 93 3.87 0.89 4.20
N ILE A 94 2.83 0.06 4.09
CA ILE A 94 2.36 -0.72 5.23
C ILE A 94 2.85 -2.16 5.22
N GLY A 95 3.64 -2.55 4.21
CA GLY A 95 4.30 -3.86 4.21
C GLY A 95 3.70 -4.84 3.24
N GLY A 96 3.61 -6.11 3.63
CA GLY A 96 3.22 -7.17 2.74
C GLY A 96 2.05 -8.02 3.21
N ILE A 97 1.22 -8.42 2.25
CA ILE A 97 0.05 -9.28 2.53
C ILE A 97 0.47 -10.64 3.10
N ALA A 98 1.74 -11.04 2.90
CA ALA A 98 2.25 -12.29 3.47
C ALA A 98 2.10 -12.34 5.00
N ALA A 99 2.13 -11.19 5.68
CA ALA A 99 1.98 -11.11 7.13
C ALA A 99 0.57 -10.71 7.57
N TYR A 100 -0.34 -10.52 6.62
CA TYR A 100 -1.71 -10.12 6.91
C TYR A 100 -2.46 -11.25 7.63
N GLN A 101 -3.19 -10.90 8.68
CA GLN A 101 -3.90 -11.88 9.51
C GLN A 101 -5.41 -11.87 9.30
N GLY A 102 -5.92 -11.04 8.41
CA GLY A 102 -7.35 -10.94 8.14
C GLY A 102 -7.79 -11.80 6.97
N LYS A 103 -9.03 -11.61 6.55
CA LYS A 103 -9.59 -12.32 5.40
C LYS A 103 -9.25 -11.61 4.11
N VAL A 104 -9.02 -12.39 3.06
CA VAL A 104 -8.81 -11.86 1.71
C VAL A 104 -10.05 -12.07 0.88
N GLU A 105 -10.19 -11.25 -0.16
CA GLU A 105 -11.21 -11.42 -1.18
C GLU A 105 -10.51 -11.82 -2.47
N SER A 106 -11.21 -12.56 -3.33
CA SER A 106 -10.71 -12.95 -4.65
C SER A 106 -11.72 -12.59 -5.72
N ILE A 107 -11.23 -12.50 -6.95
CA ILE A 107 -12.07 -12.21 -8.11
C ILE A 107 -12.33 -13.49 -8.88
#